data_dcba3279ff1e358505ca9efefc78f9ee
#
_entry.id   dcba3279ff1e358505ca9efefc78f9ee
#
_cell.length_a   1.000
_cell.length_b   1.000
_cell.length_c   1.000
_cell.angle_alpha   90.00
_cell.angle_beta   90.00
_cell.angle_gamma   90.00
#
_symmetry.space_group_name_H-M   'P 1'
#
loop_
_entity.id
_entity.type
_entity.pdbx_description
1 polymer ?
#
loop_
_entity_poly.entity_id
_entity_poly.type
_entity_poly.pdbx_seq_one_letter_code
_entity_poly.pdbx_strand_id
1 'polypeptide(L)'
;MHVSELTVKRPVLASVISLFLVLIGIISYDKLTIREYPDIDKPVITVSTIYRGASAEIMERDVTQVLEDSISGISDIKEIKSDSKNEFSSIKIEFNLNRDMDSAANDVREKVSRVSSLLPKESNQPRVSKSDTDARAVMWIGFSSDQLSAIELNDYLDRNIIDRLSILPGVASITIGGERKYAIRVWLDPDKMSSRNITVTAVSYTHLRAHETVV
;
A
#
# COMPACT_ATOMS: atom_id res chain seq x y z
N MET A 1 57.97 -4.01 7.37
CA MET A 1 57.87 -4.22 8.82
C MET A 1 56.56 -4.92 9.09
N HIS A 2 56.61 -6.13 9.61
CA HIS A 2 55.39 -6.85 9.95
C HIS A 2 54.83 -6.35 11.28
N VAL A 3 53.54 -6.06 11.34
CA VAL A 3 52.84 -5.57 12.54
C VAL A 3 53.12 -6.48 13.75
N SER A 4 53.23 -7.79 13.53
CA SER A 4 53.54 -8.80 14.53
C SER A 4 54.92 -8.59 15.20
N GLU A 5 55.94 -8.13 14.47
CA GLU A 5 57.28 -7.90 15.02
C GLU A 5 57.32 -6.66 15.93
N LEU A 6 56.50 -5.66 15.62
CA LEU A 6 56.36 -4.44 16.41
C LEU A 6 55.61 -4.70 17.73
N THR A 7 54.58 -5.55 17.72
CA THR A 7 53.80 -5.91 18.90
C THR A 7 54.55 -6.77 19.88
N VAL A 8 55.40 -7.69 19.39
CA VAL A 8 56.26 -8.49 20.30
C VAL A 8 57.32 -7.63 20.99
N LYS A 9 57.90 -6.62 20.32
CA LYS A 9 58.92 -5.73 20.89
C LYS A 9 58.34 -4.67 21.82
N ARG A 10 57.04 -4.40 21.78
CA ARG A 10 56.35 -3.38 22.60
C ARG A 10 55.01 -3.92 23.15
N PRO A 11 55.04 -4.67 24.25
CA PRO A 11 53.82 -5.33 24.79
C PRO A 11 52.75 -4.34 25.24
N VAL A 12 53.13 -3.15 25.73
CA VAL A 12 52.18 -2.10 26.12
C VAL A 12 51.43 -1.56 24.92
N LEU A 13 52.07 -1.41 23.78
CA LEU A 13 51.41 -0.98 22.54
C LEU A 13 50.43 -2.04 22.05
N ALA A 14 50.77 -3.31 22.17
CA ALA A 14 49.88 -4.42 21.80
C ALA A 14 48.64 -4.46 22.69
N SER A 15 48.77 -4.28 24.00
CA SER A 15 47.63 -4.27 24.92
C SER A 15 46.69 -3.07 24.69
N VAL A 16 47.24 -1.89 24.39
CA VAL A 16 46.44 -0.70 24.06
C VAL A 16 45.64 -0.89 22.76
N ILE A 17 46.30 -1.44 21.72
CA ILE A 17 45.59 -1.72 20.44
C ILE A 17 44.50 -2.77 20.66
N SER A 18 44.75 -3.83 21.41
CA SER A 18 43.75 -4.85 21.71
C SER A 18 42.58 -4.27 22.49
N LEU A 19 42.83 -3.45 23.50
CA LEU A 19 41.76 -2.80 24.26
C LEU A 19 40.91 -1.85 23.38
N PHE A 20 41.56 -1.12 22.48
CA PHE A 20 40.90 -0.21 21.55
C PHE A 20 40.00 -0.99 20.55
N LEU A 21 40.46 -2.13 20.03
CA LEU A 21 39.66 -2.99 19.16
C LEU A 21 38.46 -3.58 19.90
N VAL A 22 38.65 -3.99 21.17
CA VAL A 22 37.51 -4.48 21.99
C VAL A 22 36.49 -3.37 22.22
N LEU A 23 36.89 -2.16 22.52
CA LEU A 23 36.00 -1.01 22.70
C LEU A 23 35.24 -0.68 21.43
N ILE A 24 35.90 -0.66 20.27
CA ILE A 24 35.24 -0.47 18.98
C ILE A 24 34.23 -1.63 18.71
N GLY A 25 34.64 -2.86 19.04
CA GLY A 25 33.75 -4.03 18.89
C GLY A 25 32.48 -3.90 19.72
N ILE A 26 32.57 -3.48 20.97
CA ILE A 26 31.43 -3.28 21.87
C ILE A 26 30.51 -2.17 21.33
N ILE A 27 31.07 -1.02 20.94
CA ILE A 27 30.28 0.11 20.38
C ILE A 27 29.62 -0.27 19.07
N SER A 28 30.28 -1.07 18.23
CA SER A 28 29.73 -1.54 16.96
C SER A 28 28.65 -2.60 17.16
N TYR A 29 28.74 -3.41 18.21
CA TYR A 29 27.76 -4.44 18.53
C TYR A 29 26.37 -3.84 18.84
N ASP A 30 26.33 -2.76 19.62
CA ASP A 30 25.08 -2.06 19.95
C ASP A 30 24.40 -1.39 18.73
N LYS A 31 25.17 -1.18 17.66
CA LYS A 31 24.64 -0.61 16.40
C LYS A 31 24.22 -1.67 15.38
N LEU A 32 24.44 -2.95 15.64
CA LEU A 32 23.99 -4.03 14.79
C LEU A 32 22.48 -4.18 14.89
N THR A 33 21.80 -3.91 13.79
CA THR A 33 20.36 -4.19 13.68
C THR A 33 20.15 -5.69 13.53
N ILE A 34 19.44 -6.29 14.48
CA ILE A 34 19.02 -7.70 14.38
C ILE A 34 17.79 -7.73 13.48
N ARG A 35 17.93 -8.34 12.31
CA ARG A 35 16.81 -8.62 11.38
C ARG A 35 16.58 -10.13 11.31
N GLU A 36 15.33 -10.53 11.26
CA GLU A 36 14.95 -11.94 11.15
C GLU A 36 15.28 -12.51 9.76
N TYR A 37 15.22 -11.64 8.74
CA TYR A 37 15.53 -12.00 7.34
C TYR A 37 16.55 -11.03 6.74
N PRO A 38 17.38 -11.51 5.78
CA PRO A 38 18.24 -10.63 5.00
C PRO A 38 17.41 -9.54 4.30
N ASP A 39 17.96 -8.33 4.19
CA ASP A 39 17.37 -7.21 3.46
C ASP A 39 17.41 -7.49 1.94
N ILE A 40 16.53 -8.37 1.49
CA ILE A 40 16.33 -8.67 0.07
C ILE A 40 14.98 -8.10 -0.32
N ASP A 41 14.84 -6.78 -0.18
CA ASP A 41 13.62 -6.09 -0.59
C ASP A 41 13.50 -6.19 -2.10
N LYS A 42 12.56 -7.00 -2.55
CA LYS A 42 12.18 -7.00 -3.96
C LYS A 42 11.55 -5.65 -4.26
N PRO A 43 12.05 -4.92 -5.26
CA PRO A 43 11.46 -3.64 -5.63
C PRO A 43 10.09 -3.86 -6.27
N VAL A 44 9.05 -3.78 -5.45
CA VAL A 44 7.65 -3.96 -5.87
C VAL A 44 6.89 -2.64 -5.73
N ILE A 45 6.24 -2.22 -6.81
CA ILE A 45 5.33 -1.08 -6.82
C ILE A 45 3.93 -1.59 -7.07
N THR A 46 2.98 -1.09 -6.28
CA THR A 46 1.57 -1.43 -6.41
C THR A 46 0.78 -0.22 -6.89
N VAL A 47 0.02 -0.40 -7.97
CA VAL A 47 -0.97 0.56 -8.46
C VAL A 47 -2.35 0.02 -8.12
N SER A 48 -3.14 0.79 -7.38
CA SER A 48 -4.50 0.41 -7.00
C SER A 48 -5.51 1.45 -7.43
N THR A 49 -6.66 1.00 -7.93
CA THR A 49 -7.74 1.86 -8.41
C THR A 49 -9.08 1.29 -7.95
N ILE A 50 -9.98 2.19 -7.56
CA ILE A 50 -11.35 1.85 -7.17
C ILE A 50 -12.29 2.44 -8.22
N TYR A 51 -13.16 1.61 -8.76
CA TYR A 51 -14.26 2.03 -9.62
C TYR A 51 -15.58 1.44 -9.07
N ARG A 52 -16.30 2.24 -8.32
CA ARG A 52 -17.50 1.81 -7.61
C ARG A 52 -18.60 1.39 -8.59
N GLY A 53 -19.22 0.24 -8.31
CA GLY A 53 -20.28 -0.33 -9.15
C GLY A 53 -19.79 -1.12 -10.36
N ALA A 54 -18.49 -1.16 -10.64
CA ALA A 54 -17.94 -1.94 -11.73
C ALA A 54 -17.82 -3.42 -11.36
N SER A 55 -18.19 -4.31 -12.29
CA SER A 55 -17.88 -5.74 -12.19
C SER A 55 -16.39 -5.99 -12.43
N ALA A 56 -15.90 -7.18 -12.07
CA ALA A 56 -14.51 -7.57 -12.31
C ALA A 56 -14.12 -7.47 -13.80
N GLU A 57 -15.02 -7.82 -14.71
CA GLU A 57 -14.79 -7.76 -16.17
C GLU A 57 -14.69 -6.31 -16.66
N ILE A 58 -15.51 -5.39 -16.13
CA ILE A 58 -15.44 -3.97 -16.44
C ILE A 58 -14.14 -3.39 -15.87
N MET A 59 -13.78 -3.75 -14.64
CA MET A 59 -12.50 -3.36 -14.03
C MET A 59 -11.32 -3.80 -14.87
N GLU A 60 -11.33 -5.05 -15.34
CA GLU A 60 -10.27 -5.61 -16.19
C GLU A 60 -10.11 -4.81 -17.47
N ARG A 61 -11.20 -4.65 -18.22
CA ARG A 61 -11.17 -4.05 -19.55
C ARG A 61 -10.92 -2.53 -19.51
N ASP A 62 -11.62 -1.81 -18.64
CA ASP A 62 -11.69 -0.34 -18.70
C ASP A 62 -10.67 0.34 -17.75
N VAL A 63 -10.07 -0.41 -16.81
CA VAL A 63 -9.12 0.15 -15.85
C VAL A 63 -7.80 -0.62 -15.88
N THR A 64 -7.82 -1.93 -15.61
CA THR A 64 -6.60 -2.71 -15.42
C THR A 64 -5.77 -2.76 -16.70
N GLN A 65 -6.38 -3.15 -17.81
CA GLN A 65 -5.69 -3.28 -19.09
C GLN A 65 -5.13 -1.95 -19.60
N VAL A 66 -5.87 -0.84 -19.44
CA VAL A 66 -5.41 0.51 -19.82
C VAL A 66 -4.17 0.91 -19.03
N LEU A 67 -4.13 0.60 -17.73
CA LEU A 67 -2.99 0.87 -16.86
C LEU A 67 -1.81 -0.06 -17.19
N GLU A 68 -2.05 -1.35 -17.40
CA GLU A 68 -1.01 -2.33 -17.75
C GLU A 68 -0.31 -1.97 -19.06
N ASP A 69 -1.06 -1.64 -20.09
CA ASP A 69 -0.52 -1.25 -21.40
C ASP A 69 0.42 -0.04 -21.28
N SER A 70 0.06 0.92 -20.43
CA SER A 70 0.91 2.10 -20.18
C SER A 70 2.16 1.75 -19.37
N ILE A 71 2.03 0.87 -18.37
CA ILE A 71 3.11 0.49 -17.46
C ILE A 71 4.11 -0.46 -18.12
N SER A 72 3.65 -1.34 -19.00
CA SER A 72 4.49 -2.35 -19.68
C SER A 72 5.68 -1.78 -20.46
N GLY A 73 5.60 -0.51 -20.85
CA GLY A 73 6.69 0.20 -21.52
C GLY A 73 7.78 0.77 -20.59
N ILE A 74 7.80 0.44 -19.30
CA ILE A 74 8.84 0.87 -18.35
C ILE A 74 9.99 -0.13 -18.39
N SER A 75 11.23 0.36 -18.34
CA SER A 75 12.44 -0.48 -18.34
C SER A 75 12.61 -1.23 -17.01
N ASP A 76 13.31 -2.36 -17.08
CA ASP A 76 13.71 -3.18 -15.92
C ASP A 76 12.55 -3.81 -15.14
N ILE A 77 11.36 -3.90 -15.73
CA ILE A 77 10.28 -4.70 -15.17
C ILE A 77 10.65 -6.18 -15.30
N LYS A 78 10.54 -6.89 -14.19
CA LYS A 78 10.72 -8.35 -14.13
C LYS A 78 9.39 -9.07 -14.32
N GLU A 79 8.34 -8.60 -13.66
CA GLU A 79 7.03 -9.23 -13.70
C GLU A 79 5.93 -8.20 -13.38
N ILE A 80 4.78 -8.31 -14.07
CA ILE A 80 3.55 -7.58 -13.74
C ILE A 80 2.50 -8.62 -13.38
N LYS A 81 1.85 -8.43 -12.24
CA LYS A 81 0.72 -9.23 -11.76
C LYS A 81 -0.46 -8.32 -11.47
N SER A 82 -1.60 -8.61 -12.08
CA SER A 82 -2.82 -7.85 -11.87
C SER A 82 -3.91 -8.71 -11.27
N ASP A 83 -4.72 -8.10 -10.44
CA ASP A 83 -5.87 -8.70 -9.79
C ASP A 83 -7.05 -7.74 -9.92
N SER A 84 -8.03 -8.13 -10.75
CA SER A 84 -9.26 -7.37 -10.99
C SER A 84 -10.42 -8.03 -10.26
N LYS A 85 -10.96 -7.31 -9.30
CA LYS A 85 -12.15 -7.70 -8.51
C LYS A 85 -13.28 -6.72 -8.76
N ASN A 86 -14.46 -7.05 -8.25
CA ASN A 86 -15.56 -6.10 -8.25
C ASN A 86 -15.12 -4.80 -7.55
N GLU A 87 -15.27 -3.70 -8.25
CA GLU A 87 -14.95 -2.34 -7.80
C GLU A 87 -13.47 -2.05 -7.52
N PHE A 88 -12.55 -3.01 -7.65
CA PHE A 88 -11.15 -2.84 -7.27
C PHE A 88 -10.18 -3.48 -8.27
N SER A 89 -9.16 -2.73 -8.65
CA SER A 89 -8.01 -3.20 -9.42
C SER A 89 -6.72 -3.01 -8.63
N SER A 90 -5.84 -3.99 -8.69
CA SER A 90 -4.51 -3.95 -8.10
C SER A 90 -3.48 -4.51 -9.06
N ILE A 91 -2.53 -3.70 -9.47
CA ILE A 91 -1.42 -4.08 -10.36
C ILE A 91 -0.13 -4.03 -9.55
N LYS A 92 0.53 -5.16 -9.41
CA LYS A 92 1.83 -5.31 -8.74
C LYS A 92 2.91 -5.42 -9.78
N ILE A 93 3.89 -4.54 -9.73
CA ILE A 93 5.00 -4.45 -10.66
C ILE A 93 6.27 -4.79 -9.89
N GLU A 94 6.87 -5.95 -10.18
CA GLU A 94 8.17 -6.36 -9.64
C GLU A 94 9.26 -5.90 -10.62
N PHE A 95 10.23 -5.15 -10.12
CA PHE A 95 11.39 -4.70 -10.87
C PHE A 95 12.61 -5.59 -10.59
N ASN A 96 13.64 -5.46 -11.41
CA ASN A 96 14.92 -6.10 -11.15
C ASN A 96 15.60 -5.50 -9.92
N LEU A 97 16.33 -6.31 -9.15
CA LEU A 97 16.96 -5.93 -7.87
C LEU A 97 17.87 -4.71 -7.94
N ASN A 98 18.45 -4.45 -9.10
CA ASN A 98 19.37 -3.31 -9.30
C ASN A 98 18.64 -1.98 -9.57
N ARG A 99 17.30 -2.02 -9.69
CA ARG A 99 16.50 -0.82 -9.98
C ARG A 99 16.26 0.00 -8.72
N ASP A 100 16.58 1.29 -8.79
CA ASP A 100 16.24 2.23 -7.73
C ASP A 100 14.72 2.38 -7.60
N MET A 101 14.22 2.15 -6.39
CA MET A 101 12.78 2.11 -6.07
C MET A 101 12.10 3.48 -6.23
N ASP A 102 12.82 4.57 -5.93
CA ASP A 102 12.28 5.91 -6.05
C ASP A 102 12.11 6.32 -7.51
N SER A 103 13.12 6.01 -8.32
CA SER A 103 13.07 6.23 -9.77
C SER A 103 11.96 5.39 -10.41
N ALA A 104 11.86 4.11 -10.06
CA ALA A 104 10.81 3.22 -10.57
C ALA A 104 9.40 3.72 -10.20
N ALA A 105 9.20 4.18 -8.95
CA ALA A 105 7.92 4.73 -8.51
C ALA A 105 7.54 6.01 -9.24
N ASN A 106 8.52 6.85 -9.58
CA ASN A 106 8.27 8.06 -10.37
C ASN A 106 7.90 7.72 -11.81
N ASP A 107 8.60 6.76 -12.44
CA ASP A 107 8.27 6.31 -13.79
C ASP A 107 6.85 5.73 -13.86
N VAL A 108 6.48 4.90 -12.87
CA VAL A 108 5.11 4.36 -12.79
C VAL A 108 4.08 5.48 -12.61
N ARG A 109 4.33 6.46 -11.74
CA ARG A 109 3.41 7.61 -11.56
C ARG A 109 3.25 8.41 -12.83
N GLU A 110 4.34 8.65 -13.55
CA GLU A 110 4.31 9.38 -14.82
C GLU A 110 3.46 8.63 -15.85
N LYS A 111 3.68 7.32 -16.02
CA LYS A 111 2.91 6.49 -16.96
C LYS A 111 1.43 6.42 -16.59
N VAL A 112 1.11 6.21 -15.32
CA VAL A 112 -0.27 6.19 -14.81
C VAL A 112 -0.95 7.54 -15.00
N SER A 113 -0.25 8.65 -14.73
CA SER A 113 -0.79 10.01 -14.90
C SER A 113 -1.14 10.31 -16.36
N ARG A 114 -0.34 9.84 -17.32
CA ARG A 114 -0.60 10.03 -18.76
C ARG A 114 -1.90 9.41 -19.23
N VAL A 115 -2.27 8.27 -18.66
CA VAL A 115 -3.48 7.53 -19.06
C VAL A 115 -4.66 7.75 -18.13
N SER A 116 -4.50 8.56 -17.09
CA SER A 116 -5.59 8.85 -16.14
C SER A 116 -6.83 9.48 -16.80
N SER A 117 -6.65 10.21 -17.86
CA SER A 117 -7.75 10.81 -18.64
C SER A 117 -8.51 9.80 -19.51
N LEU A 118 -7.94 8.62 -19.76
CA LEU A 118 -8.57 7.53 -20.51
C LEU A 118 -9.41 6.62 -19.61
N LEU A 119 -9.22 6.71 -18.30
CA LEU A 119 -10.00 5.93 -17.33
C LEU A 119 -11.44 6.49 -17.22
N PRO A 120 -12.40 5.65 -16.82
CA PRO A 120 -13.76 6.09 -16.56
C PRO A 120 -13.80 7.23 -15.54
N LYS A 121 -14.62 8.25 -15.80
CA LYS A 121 -14.70 9.44 -14.92
C LYS A 121 -15.17 9.12 -13.50
N GLU A 122 -15.92 8.04 -13.36
CA GLU A 122 -16.44 7.55 -12.08
C GLU A 122 -15.39 6.74 -11.29
N SER A 123 -14.26 6.39 -11.92
CA SER A 123 -13.15 5.74 -11.22
C SER A 123 -12.36 6.74 -10.39
N ASN A 124 -11.91 6.29 -9.23
CA ASN A 124 -10.96 7.07 -8.44
C ASN A 124 -9.61 7.15 -9.15
N GLN A 125 -8.85 8.21 -8.88
CA GLN A 125 -7.49 8.30 -9.39
C GLN A 125 -6.64 7.12 -8.91
N PRO A 126 -5.86 6.48 -9.80
CA PRO A 126 -4.97 5.40 -9.42
C PRO A 126 -3.95 5.85 -8.37
N ARG A 127 -3.82 5.05 -7.33
CA ARG A 127 -2.84 5.28 -6.26
C ARG A 127 -1.61 4.41 -6.50
N VAL A 128 -0.45 5.03 -6.60
CA VAL A 128 0.84 4.36 -6.72
C VAL A 128 1.52 4.33 -5.36
N SER A 129 1.79 3.14 -4.85
CA SER A 129 2.49 2.91 -3.58
C SER A 129 3.67 1.98 -3.77
N LYS A 130 4.77 2.24 -3.07
CA LYS A 130 5.83 1.26 -2.91
C LYS A 130 5.30 0.16 -2.01
N SER A 131 5.49 -1.08 -2.42
CA SER A 131 5.14 -2.23 -1.58
C SER A 131 6.38 -2.60 -0.79
N ASP A 132 6.30 -2.39 0.50
CA ASP A 132 7.29 -2.94 1.42
C ASP A 132 6.92 -4.41 1.62
N THR A 133 7.70 -5.31 1.03
CA THR A 133 7.45 -6.76 1.09
C THR A 133 7.61 -7.30 2.50
N ASP A 134 8.34 -6.57 3.34
CA ASP A 134 8.57 -6.90 4.74
C ASP A 134 7.60 -6.21 5.72
N ALA A 135 6.70 -5.34 5.23
CA ALA A 135 5.68 -4.70 6.03
C ALA A 135 4.64 -5.72 6.56
N ARG A 136 5.08 -6.56 7.47
CA ARG A 136 4.18 -7.44 8.23
C ARG A 136 3.59 -6.67 9.40
N ALA A 137 2.32 -6.98 9.71
CA ALA A 137 1.72 -6.46 10.92
C ALA A 137 2.54 -6.93 12.14
N VAL A 138 3.11 -5.98 12.87
CA VAL A 138 3.87 -6.25 14.11
C VAL A 138 2.96 -6.78 15.20
N MET A 139 1.69 -6.35 15.19
CA MET A 139 0.69 -6.73 16.20
C MET A 139 -0.70 -6.85 15.57
N TRP A 140 -1.42 -7.86 15.97
CA TRP A 140 -2.84 -8.04 15.69
C TRP A 140 -3.63 -7.88 16.98
N ILE A 141 -4.57 -6.95 17.02
CA ILE A 141 -5.43 -6.70 18.18
C ILE A 141 -6.85 -7.05 17.78
N GLY A 142 -7.44 -8.01 18.49
CA GLY A 142 -8.84 -8.38 18.32
C GLY A 142 -9.75 -7.56 19.24
N PHE A 143 -10.82 -7.01 18.68
CA PHE A 143 -11.87 -6.32 19.44
C PHE A 143 -13.19 -7.06 19.27
N SER A 144 -13.90 -7.25 20.38
CA SER A 144 -15.24 -7.83 20.40
C SER A 144 -16.13 -7.06 21.36
N SER A 145 -17.42 -7.03 21.09
CA SER A 145 -18.42 -6.42 21.97
C SER A 145 -19.71 -7.23 21.90
N ASP A 146 -20.32 -7.46 23.06
CA ASP A 146 -21.64 -8.06 23.17
C ASP A 146 -22.78 -7.03 23.06
N GLN A 147 -22.46 -5.74 23.12
CA GLN A 147 -23.43 -4.64 23.15
C GLN A 147 -23.48 -3.86 21.83
N LEU A 148 -22.37 -3.84 21.05
CA LEU A 148 -22.26 -3.10 19.82
C LEU A 148 -22.32 -4.05 18.61
N SER A 149 -23.07 -3.66 17.60
CA SER A 149 -23.02 -4.32 16.31
C SER A 149 -21.63 -4.15 15.65
N ALA A 150 -21.30 -5.00 14.67
CA ALA A 150 -20.01 -4.91 13.97
C ALA A 150 -19.77 -3.54 13.28
N ILE A 151 -20.84 -2.86 12.85
CA ILE A 151 -20.76 -1.53 12.24
C ILE A 151 -20.47 -0.47 13.30
N GLU A 152 -21.18 -0.51 14.41
CA GLU A 152 -20.99 0.43 15.54
C GLU A 152 -19.61 0.23 16.19
N LEU A 153 -19.16 -1.02 16.33
CA LEU A 153 -17.83 -1.31 16.83
C LEU A 153 -16.75 -0.73 15.90
N ASN A 154 -16.93 -0.89 14.58
CA ASN A 154 -16.01 -0.31 13.60
C ASN A 154 -15.96 1.23 13.70
N ASP A 155 -17.10 1.90 13.76
CA ASP A 155 -17.18 3.36 13.93
C ASP A 155 -16.53 3.82 15.25
N TYR A 156 -16.73 3.06 16.33
CA TYR A 156 -16.09 3.33 17.62
C TYR A 156 -14.56 3.19 17.54
N LEU A 157 -14.06 2.14 16.89
CA LEU A 157 -12.64 1.92 16.73
C LEU A 157 -11.99 3.01 15.87
N ASP A 158 -12.62 3.39 14.76
CA ASP A 158 -12.14 4.43 13.87
C ASP A 158 -11.97 5.77 14.60
N ARG A 159 -13.01 6.20 15.35
CA ARG A 159 -13.00 7.49 16.02
C ARG A 159 -12.19 7.55 17.32
N ASN A 160 -12.09 6.45 18.06
CA ASN A 160 -11.53 6.52 19.42
C ASN A 160 -10.18 5.82 19.57
N ILE A 161 -9.89 4.81 18.74
CA ILE A 161 -8.72 3.96 18.90
C ILE A 161 -7.68 4.26 17.83
N ILE A 162 -8.08 4.29 16.55
CA ILE A 162 -7.16 4.43 15.41
C ILE A 162 -6.37 5.72 15.51
N ASP A 163 -7.02 6.85 15.74
CA ASP A 163 -6.36 8.15 15.83
C ASP A 163 -5.31 8.18 16.95
N ARG A 164 -5.62 7.56 18.09
CA ARG A 164 -4.71 7.53 19.24
C ARG A 164 -3.51 6.63 19.00
N LEU A 165 -3.70 5.51 18.33
CA LEU A 165 -2.62 4.59 18.05
C LEU A 165 -1.73 5.08 16.89
N SER A 166 -2.29 5.79 15.91
CA SER A 166 -1.55 6.29 14.75
C SER A 166 -0.51 7.37 15.08
N ILE A 167 -0.69 8.10 16.18
CA ILE A 167 0.25 9.14 16.64
C ILE A 167 1.37 8.59 17.53
N LEU A 168 1.35 7.30 17.86
CA LEU A 168 2.42 6.70 18.69
C LEU A 168 3.73 6.62 17.90
N PRO A 169 4.87 6.95 18.53
CA PRO A 169 6.18 6.80 17.90
C PRO A 169 6.42 5.35 17.48
N GLY A 170 6.85 5.14 16.24
CA GLY A 170 7.13 3.81 15.68
C GLY A 170 5.95 3.11 15.01
N VAL A 171 4.75 3.70 15.04
CA VAL A 171 3.60 3.19 14.29
C VAL A 171 3.58 3.81 12.90
N ALA A 172 3.79 3.00 11.86
CA ALA A 172 3.80 3.45 10.47
C ALA A 172 2.39 3.49 9.86
N SER A 173 1.56 2.49 10.15
CA SER A 173 0.18 2.41 9.66
C SER A 173 -0.65 1.47 10.52
N ILE A 174 -1.97 1.70 10.51
CA ILE A 174 -2.95 0.83 11.16
C ILE A 174 -4.02 0.48 10.14
N THR A 175 -4.39 -0.79 10.08
CA THR A 175 -5.43 -1.29 9.18
C THR A 175 -6.47 -2.05 9.98
N ILE A 176 -7.75 -1.74 9.77
CA ILE A 176 -8.85 -2.49 10.37
C ILE A 176 -9.14 -3.69 9.48
N GLY A 177 -8.89 -4.90 9.99
CA GLY A 177 -9.30 -6.15 9.34
C GLY A 177 -10.80 -6.40 9.56
N GLY A 178 -11.53 -6.74 8.49
CA GLY A 178 -12.97 -6.99 8.57
C GLY A 178 -13.83 -5.72 8.70
N GLU A 179 -13.30 -4.57 8.29
CA GLU A 179 -13.98 -3.28 8.31
C GLU A 179 -15.38 -3.36 7.66
N ARG A 180 -16.39 -2.85 8.35
CA ARG A 180 -17.76 -2.73 7.85
C ARG A 180 -18.21 -1.28 7.96
N LYS A 181 -18.23 -0.58 6.83
CA LYS A 181 -18.78 0.77 6.74
C LYS A 181 -20.24 0.74 6.32
N TYR A 182 -21.03 1.65 6.87
CA TYR A 182 -22.39 1.86 6.41
C TYR A 182 -22.37 2.30 4.94
N ALA A 183 -23.10 1.60 4.10
CA ALA A 183 -23.23 1.95 2.69
C ALA A 183 -24.67 1.70 2.21
N ILE A 184 -25.23 2.66 1.51
CA ILE A 184 -26.50 2.50 0.81
C ILE A 184 -26.20 1.96 -0.58
N ARG A 185 -26.72 0.77 -0.88
CA ARG A 185 -26.62 0.15 -2.21
C ARG A 185 -27.96 0.28 -2.92
N VAL A 186 -27.94 0.94 -4.07
CA VAL A 186 -29.11 1.11 -4.93
C VAL A 186 -28.99 0.15 -6.10
N TRP A 187 -29.89 -0.83 -6.17
CA TRP A 187 -29.95 -1.78 -7.27
C TRP A 187 -30.93 -1.25 -8.33
N LEU A 188 -30.42 -1.04 -9.53
CA LEU A 188 -31.18 -0.56 -10.66
C LEU A 188 -31.60 -1.75 -11.53
N ASP A 189 -32.87 -1.79 -11.91
CA ASP A 189 -33.42 -2.79 -12.81
C ASP A 189 -33.36 -2.25 -14.26
N PRO A 190 -32.46 -2.80 -15.12
CA PRO A 190 -32.23 -2.28 -16.46
C PRO A 190 -33.45 -2.37 -17.35
N ASP A 191 -34.30 -3.40 -17.19
CA ASP A 191 -35.49 -3.57 -18.00
C ASP A 191 -36.55 -2.53 -17.66
N LYS A 192 -36.75 -2.24 -16.37
CA LYS A 192 -37.65 -1.18 -15.92
C LYS A 192 -37.14 0.21 -16.29
N MET A 193 -35.86 0.41 -16.30
CA MET A 193 -35.24 1.68 -16.72
C MET A 193 -35.46 1.89 -18.23
N SER A 194 -35.15 0.88 -19.03
CA SER A 194 -35.34 0.90 -20.48
C SER A 194 -36.80 1.16 -20.88
N SER A 195 -37.74 0.47 -20.23
CA SER A 195 -39.18 0.66 -20.51
C SER A 195 -39.70 2.05 -20.19
N ARG A 196 -39.00 2.82 -19.37
CA ARG A 196 -39.35 4.20 -18.96
C ARG A 196 -38.45 5.25 -19.57
N ASN A 197 -37.52 4.89 -20.44
CA ASN A 197 -36.48 5.78 -21.00
C ASN A 197 -35.69 6.56 -19.95
N ILE A 198 -35.39 5.93 -18.80
CA ILE A 198 -34.65 6.53 -17.71
C ILE A 198 -33.18 6.02 -17.75
N THR A 199 -32.24 6.92 -17.69
CA THR A 199 -30.81 6.58 -17.64
C THR A 199 -30.31 6.43 -16.20
N VAL A 200 -29.23 5.67 -15.99
CA VAL A 200 -28.57 5.52 -14.68
C VAL A 200 -28.19 6.88 -14.09
N THR A 201 -27.69 7.78 -14.93
CA THR A 201 -27.33 9.16 -14.54
C THR A 201 -28.52 9.96 -14.05
N ALA A 202 -29.70 9.80 -14.66
CA ALA A 202 -30.91 10.48 -14.22
C ALA A 202 -31.36 10.00 -12.83
N VAL A 203 -31.33 8.69 -12.58
CA VAL A 203 -31.66 8.12 -11.25
C VAL A 203 -30.65 8.56 -10.20
N SER A 204 -29.37 8.49 -10.51
CA SER A 204 -28.29 8.92 -9.60
C SER A 204 -28.43 10.41 -9.24
N TYR A 205 -28.69 11.26 -10.23
CA TYR A 205 -28.86 12.69 -10.01
C TYR A 205 -30.06 13.03 -9.09
N THR A 206 -31.21 12.38 -9.31
CA THR A 206 -32.41 12.65 -8.51
C THR A 206 -32.29 12.14 -7.07
N HIS A 207 -31.64 10.98 -6.85
CA HIS A 207 -31.47 10.40 -5.51
C HIS A 207 -30.37 11.04 -4.70
N LEU A 208 -29.21 11.37 -5.29
CA LEU A 208 -28.11 12.00 -4.59
C LEU A 208 -28.42 13.46 -4.20
N ARG A 209 -29.09 14.22 -5.10
CA ARG A 209 -29.48 15.61 -4.77
C ARG A 209 -30.68 15.74 -3.82
N ALA A 210 -31.58 14.77 -3.79
CA ALA A 210 -32.68 14.81 -2.84
C ALA A 210 -32.23 14.79 -1.38
N HIS A 211 -31.03 14.26 -1.10
CA HIS A 211 -30.42 14.27 0.23
C HIS A 211 -29.66 15.56 0.58
N GLU A 212 -29.27 16.36 -0.40
CA GLU A 212 -28.58 17.66 -0.15
C GLU A 212 -29.56 18.81 0.14
N THR A 213 -30.85 18.64 -0.12
CA THR A 213 -31.85 19.70 0.09
C THR A 213 -32.65 19.60 1.37
N VAL A 214 -32.30 18.68 2.26
CA VAL A 214 -32.91 18.53 3.59
C VAL A 214 -31.87 18.93 4.66
N VAL A 215 -31.55 20.20 4.74
CA VAL A 215 -30.93 20.86 5.90
C VAL A 215 -31.74 22.13 6.19
#